data_96cd719e78c18f3ffabed9348fac7ac6
#
_entry.id   96cd719e78c18f3ffabed9348fac7ac6
#
_cell.length_a   1.000
_cell.length_b   1.000
_cell.length_c   1.000
_cell.angle_alpha   90.00
_cell.angle_beta   90.00
_cell.angle_gamma   90.00
#
_symmetry.space_group_name_H-M   'P 1'
#
loop_
_entity.id
_entity.type
_entity.pdbx_description
1 polymer ?
#
loop_
_entity_poly.entity_id
_entity_poly.type
_entity_poly.pdbx_seq_one_letter_code
_entity_poly.pdbx_strand_id
1 'polypeptide(L)'
;MMKIAICDEDLTSVSEIENMLMFLEKKYMIKTYIEIYYDVQNLEISISNGNYFDLIYLGFKIEQYKYIDIVKKIRKIDSNFRIIYISNHESCLQELFEIESFTFINKPIKIDVFEAYFLKEYKKIIKDYNYFCFEFKKQIIKLKFEDIMYFESCKRIINVITINE
;
A
#
# COMPACT_ATOMS: atom_id res chain seq x y z
N MET A 1 8.92 -0.60 10.09
CA MET A 1 7.95 -1.73 10.07
C MET A 1 6.92 -1.39 9.00
N MET A 2 6.73 -2.24 8.02
CA MET A 2 5.81 -2.04 6.89
C MET A 2 4.39 -2.40 7.32
N LYS A 3 3.43 -1.52 7.10
CA LYS A 3 2.02 -1.73 7.46
C LYS A 3 1.24 -2.25 6.26
N ILE A 4 0.65 -3.46 6.39
CA ILE A 4 -0.02 -4.17 5.31
C ILE A 4 -1.49 -4.41 5.69
N ALA A 5 -2.42 -4.13 4.77
CA ALA A 5 -3.79 -4.61 4.87
C ALA A 5 -3.99 -5.84 3.98
N ILE A 6 -4.68 -6.84 4.49
CA ILE A 6 -5.24 -7.94 3.71
C ILE A 6 -6.75 -7.80 3.76
N CYS A 7 -7.40 -7.69 2.61
CA CYS A 7 -8.85 -7.61 2.52
C CYS A 7 -9.38 -8.66 1.54
N ASP A 8 -10.04 -9.69 2.04
CA ASP A 8 -10.71 -10.72 1.26
C ASP A 8 -11.83 -11.35 2.10
N GLU A 9 -13.00 -11.62 1.52
CA GLU A 9 -14.10 -12.32 2.18
C GLU A 9 -13.81 -13.82 2.37
N ASP A 10 -12.88 -14.37 1.60
CA ASP A 10 -12.49 -15.78 1.67
C ASP A 10 -11.37 -15.98 2.71
N LEU A 11 -11.75 -16.60 3.83
CA LEU A 11 -10.83 -16.91 4.94
C LEU A 11 -9.63 -17.74 4.50
N THR A 12 -9.82 -18.66 3.53
CA THR A 12 -8.74 -19.49 3.00
C THR A 12 -7.71 -18.63 2.27
N SER A 13 -8.17 -17.71 1.46
CA SER A 13 -7.35 -16.74 0.75
C SER A 13 -6.56 -15.84 1.71
N VAL A 14 -7.24 -15.33 2.74
CA VAL A 14 -6.60 -14.51 3.79
C VAL A 14 -5.47 -15.28 4.47
N SER A 15 -5.74 -16.51 4.91
CA SER A 15 -4.75 -17.36 5.57
C SER A 15 -3.58 -17.70 4.64
N GLU A 16 -3.83 -17.93 3.36
CA GLU A 16 -2.80 -18.19 2.36
C GLU A 16 -1.86 -16.99 2.20
N ILE A 17 -2.41 -15.79 2.05
CA ILE A 17 -1.66 -14.54 1.92
C ILE A 17 -0.85 -14.27 3.19
N GLU A 18 -1.46 -14.43 4.37
CA GLU A 18 -0.80 -14.24 5.66
C GLU A 18 0.40 -15.19 5.83
N ASN A 19 0.22 -16.48 5.52
CA ASN A 19 1.30 -17.47 5.57
C ASN A 19 2.45 -17.14 4.61
N MET A 20 2.14 -16.68 3.40
CA MET A 20 3.14 -16.24 2.43
C MET A 20 3.90 -15.02 2.95
N LEU A 21 3.23 -14.04 3.53
CA LEU A 21 3.88 -12.87 4.13
C LEU A 21 4.79 -13.27 5.29
N MET A 22 4.34 -14.13 6.20
CA MET A 22 5.16 -14.64 7.31
C MET A 22 6.40 -15.40 6.82
N PHE A 23 6.27 -16.14 5.71
CA PHE A 23 7.42 -16.78 5.07
C PHE A 23 8.42 -15.75 4.55
N LEU A 24 7.94 -14.70 3.85
CA LEU A 24 8.79 -13.64 3.30
C LEU A 24 9.44 -12.78 4.39
N GLU A 25 8.72 -12.50 5.49
CA GLU A 25 9.28 -11.83 6.67
C GLU A 25 10.54 -12.55 7.17
N LYS A 26 10.45 -13.86 7.35
CA LYS A 26 11.57 -14.69 7.81
C LYS A 26 12.70 -14.76 6.77
N LYS A 27 12.33 -14.95 5.50
CA LYS A 27 13.31 -15.09 4.40
C LYS A 27 14.14 -13.83 4.19
N TYR A 28 13.52 -12.65 4.30
CA TYR A 28 14.14 -11.36 4.01
C TYR A 28 14.41 -10.50 5.23
N MET A 29 14.12 -11.00 6.45
CA MET A 29 14.23 -10.26 7.72
C MET A 29 13.48 -8.91 7.69
N ILE A 30 12.34 -8.90 7.00
CA ILE A 30 11.44 -7.74 6.91
C ILE A 30 10.47 -7.81 8.08
N LYS A 31 10.21 -6.67 8.74
CA LYS A 31 9.18 -6.59 9.79
C LYS A 31 7.92 -5.98 9.18
N THR A 32 6.81 -6.72 9.24
CA THR A 32 5.50 -6.24 8.83
C THR A 32 4.54 -6.14 10.02
N TYR A 33 3.51 -5.34 9.86
CA TYR A 33 2.34 -5.29 10.72
C TYR A 33 1.12 -5.51 9.83
N ILE A 34 0.39 -6.59 10.05
CA ILE A 34 -0.70 -7.04 9.19
C ILE A 34 -2.02 -6.76 9.88
N GLU A 35 -2.93 -6.06 9.18
CA GLU A 35 -4.34 -5.92 9.55
C GLU A 35 -5.21 -6.64 8.54
N ILE A 36 -6.21 -7.38 9.04
CA ILE A 36 -7.09 -8.22 8.21
C ILE A 36 -8.48 -7.61 8.19
N TYR A 37 -9.05 -7.50 6.99
CA TYR A 37 -10.40 -7.05 6.72
C TYR A 37 -11.13 -8.11 5.89
N TYR A 38 -12.30 -8.52 6.35
CA TYR A 38 -13.17 -9.48 5.64
C TYR A 38 -14.24 -8.80 4.79
N ASP A 39 -14.24 -7.48 4.80
CA ASP A 39 -15.18 -6.62 4.07
C ASP A 39 -14.46 -5.34 3.64
N VAL A 40 -14.62 -5.01 2.37
CA VAL A 40 -13.97 -3.84 1.76
C VAL A 40 -14.52 -2.50 2.30
N GLN A 41 -15.77 -2.47 2.78
CA GLN A 41 -16.34 -1.29 3.43
C GLN A 41 -15.61 -0.98 4.75
N ASN A 42 -15.28 -2.02 5.53
CA ASN A 42 -14.53 -1.84 6.77
C ASN A 42 -13.10 -1.34 6.50
N LEU A 43 -12.46 -1.79 5.42
CA LEU A 43 -11.19 -1.24 4.98
C LEU A 43 -11.31 0.23 4.56
N GLU A 44 -12.34 0.60 3.79
CA GLU A 44 -12.62 2.00 3.39
C GLU A 44 -12.81 2.89 4.62
N ILE A 45 -13.64 2.46 5.58
CA ILE A 45 -13.88 3.19 6.83
C ILE A 45 -12.57 3.38 7.61
N SER A 46 -11.75 2.34 7.70
CA SER A 46 -10.46 2.39 8.38
C SER A 46 -9.54 3.44 7.76
N ILE A 47 -9.42 3.44 6.43
CA ILE A 47 -8.62 4.43 5.68
C ILE A 47 -9.20 5.84 5.83
N SER A 48 -10.53 5.99 5.77
CA SER A 48 -11.22 7.28 5.95
C SER A 48 -11.01 7.87 7.33
N ASN A 49 -10.82 7.02 8.35
CA ASN A 49 -10.49 7.42 9.72
C ASN A 49 -9.00 7.72 9.93
N GLY A 50 -8.20 7.75 8.86
CA GLY A 50 -6.78 8.11 8.89
C GLY A 50 -5.82 6.94 9.10
N ASN A 51 -6.30 5.67 9.06
CA ASN A 51 -5.39 4.55 9.02
C ASN A 51 -4.66 4.51 7.67
N TYR A 52 -3.34 4.36 7.73
CA TYR A 52 -2.48 4.29 6.56
C TYR A 52 -1.91 2.89 6.41
N PHE A 53 -1.78 2.43 5.17
CA PHE A 53 -1.15 1.16 4.80
C PHE A 53 -0.13 1.39 3.70
N ASP A 54 1.03 0.76 3.82
CA ASP A 54 2.08 0.79 2.80
C ASP A 54 1.73 -0.07 1.60
N LEU A 55 1.01 -1.16 1.84
CA LEU A 55 0.56 -2.12 0.84
C LEU A 55 -0.79 -2.71 1.23
N ILE A 56 -1.67 -2.84 0.26
CA ILE A 56 -2.98 -3.45 0.42
C ILE A 56 -3.06 -4.67 -0.52
N TYR A 57 -3.32 -5.84 0.02
CA TYR A 57 -3.76 -7.00 -0.74
C TYR A 57 -5.27 -7.02 -0.76
N LEU A 58 -5.86 -6.90 -1.95
CA LEU A 58 -7.31 -6.81 -2.13
C LEU A 58 -7.81 -7.98 -2.97
N GLY A 59 -8.43 -8.94 -2.29
CA GLY A 59 -9.17 -10.04 -2.92
C GLY A 59 -10.58 -9.61 -3.27
N PHE A 60 -11.11 -10.08 -4.39
CA PHE A 60 -12.49 -9.81 -4.76
C PHE A 60 -13.09 -10.91 -5.66
N LYS A 61 -14.42 -11.01 -5.61
CA LYS A 61 -15.24 -11.85 -6.47
C LYS A 61 -15.98 -10.97 -7.49
N ILE A 62 -16.18 -11.48 -8.71
CA ILE A 62 -16.71 -10.74 -9.88
C ILE A 62 -18.06 -10.05 -9.66
N GLU A 63 -18.92 -10.58 -8.80
CA GLU A 63 -20.32 -10.16 -8.72
C GLU A 63 -20.52 -8.83 -7.98
N GLN A 64 -19.45 -8.15 -7.58
CA GLN A 64 -19.56 -6.97 -6.73
C GLN A 64 -18.95 -5.73 -7.38
N TYR A 65 -19.70 -5.04 -8.25
CA TYR A 65 -19.39 -3.67 -8.72
C TYR A 65 -19.07 -2.69 -7.58
N LYS A 66 -19.52 -2.99 -6.35
CA LYS A 66 -19.20 -2.24 -5.14
C LYS A 66 -17.70 -2.10 -4.87
N TYR A 67 -16.88 -3.09 -5.24
CA TYR A 67 -15.43 -3.04 -5.00
C TYR A 67 -14.74 -1.95 -5.82
N ILE A 68 -15.14 -1.77 -7.05
CA ILE A 68 -14.55 -0.76 -7.95
C ILE A 68 -14.84 0.65 -7.43
N ASP A 69 -16.09 0.89 -7.01
CA ASP A 69 -16.47 2.18 -6.43
C ASP A 69 -15.71 2.48 -5.13
N ILE A 70 -15.49 1.46 -4.29
CA ILE A 70 -14.71 1.62 -3.06
C ILE A 70 -13.24 1.86 -3.37
N VAL A 71 -12.66 1.14 -4.31
CA VAL A 71 -11.28 1.39 -4.76
C VAL A 71 -11.14 2.82 -5.30
N LYS A 72 -12.10 3.31 -6.09
CA LYS A 72 -12.14 4.71 -6.55
C LYS A 72 -12.20 5.70 -5.38
N LYS A 73 -12.93 5.39 -4.32
CA LYS A 73 -12.97 6.23 -3.11
C LYS A 73 -11.64 6.20 -2.36
N ILE A 74 -11.04 5.01 -2.15
CA ILE A 74 -9.72 4.87 -1.54
C ILE A 74 -8.69 5.69 -2.32
N ARG A 75 -8.71 5.61 -3.66
CA ARG A 75 -7.82 6.39 -4.53
C ARG A 75 -8.04 7.91 -4.47
N LYS A 76 -9.27 8.36 -4.14
CA LYS A 76 -9.53 9.79 -3.90
C LYS A 76 -8.92 10.29 -2.59
N ILE A 77 -8.78 9.41 -1.59
CA ILE A 77 -8.12 9.75 -0.31
C ILE A 77 -6.61 9.85 -0.53
N ASP A 78 -6.01 8.86 -1.18
CA ASP A 78 -4.61 8.88 -1.61
C ASP A 78 -4.43 8.10 -2.92
N SER A 79 -4.06 8.80 -3.99
CA SER A 79 -3.79 8.19 -5.29
C SER A 79 -2.57 7.26 -5.29
N ASN A 80 -1.69 7.37 -4.29
CA ASN A 80 -0.44 6.62 -4.21
C ASN A 80 -0.57 5.30 -3.45
N PHE A 81 -1.74 4.93 -2.91
CA PHE A 81 -1.92 3.63 -2.27
C PHE A 81 -1.45 2.50 -3.19
N ARG A 82 -0.59 1.63 -2.66
CA ARG A 82 -0.14 0.43 -3.36
C ARG A 82 -1.13 -0.68 -3.11
N ILE A 83 -1.78 -1.13 -4.18
CA ILE A 83 -2.78 -2.19 -4.11
C ILE A 83 -2.34 -3.33 -5.02
N ILE A 84 -2.28 -4.54 -4.46
CA ILE A 84 -2.13 -5.78 -5.21
C ILE A 84 -3.48 -6.47 -5.21
N TYR A 85 -4.09 -6.59 -6.39
CA TYR A 85 -5.36 -7.27 -6.56
C TYR A 85 -5.15 -8.76 -6.69
N ILE A 86 -6.03 -9.54 -6.05
CA ILE A 86 -5.97 -11.00 -6.07
C ILE A 86 -7.35 -11.53 -6.45
N SER A 87 -7.46 -12.22 -7.59
CA SER A 87 -8.73 -12.80 -8.03
C SER A 87 -8.49 -14.00 -8.95
N ASN A 88 -9.52 -14.84 -9.10
CA ASN A 88 -9.55 -15.93 -10.08
C ASN A 88 -10.22 -15.53 -11.40
N HIS A 89 -10.57 -14.25 -11.57
CA HIS A 89 -11.33 -13.77 -12.72
C HIS A 89 -10.65 -12.59 -13.40
N GLU A 90 -10.29 -12.76 -14.66
CA GLU A 90 -9.62 -11.72 -15.46
C GLU A 90 -10.59 -10.68 -16.03
N SER A 91 -11.91 -10.96 -16.00
CA SER A 91 -12.91 -10.03 -16.55
C SER A 91 -12.96 -8.66 -15.86
N CYS A 92 -12.53 -8.59 -14.60
CA CYS A 92 -12.44 -7.32 -13.86
C CYS A 92 -11.22 -6.47 -14.25
N LEU A 93 -10.26 -7.02 -14.99
CA LEU A 93 -9.06 -6.31 -15.38
C LEU A 93 -9.37 -5.09 -16.24
N GLN A 94 -10.37 -5.18 -17.14
CA GLN A 94 -10.72 -4.06 -18.02
C GLN A 94 -11.16 -2.82 -17.22
N GLU A 95 -11.96 -3.01 -16.17
CA GLU A 95 -12.42 -1.91 -15.32
C GLU A 95 -11.33 -1.39 -14.39
N LEU A 96 -10.41 -2.26 -13.98
CA LEU A 96 -9.24 -1.88 -13.17
C LEU A 96 -8.20 -1.12 -14.02
N PHE A 97 -8.10 -1.36 -15.33
CA PHE A 97 -7.21 -0.62 -16.22
C PHE A 97 -7.53 0.87 -16.28
N GLU A 98 -8.78 1.26 -16.00
CA GLU A 98 -9.17 2.67 -15.91
C GLU A 98 -8.68 3.35 -14.61
N ILE A 99 -8.32 2.54 -13.61
CA ILE A 99 -7.84 3.01 -12.31
C ILE A 99 -6.33 2.79 -12.27
N GLU A 100 -5.55 3.74 -12.73
CA GLU A 100 -4.06 3.79 -12.78
C GLU A 100 -3.27 2.58 -12.21
N SER A 101 -2.07 2.33 -12.72
CA SER A 101 -1.09 1.28 -12.44
C SER A 101 -1.42 0.32 -11.26
N PHE A 102 -1.97 -0.83 -11.53
CA PHE A 102 -2.24 -1.87 -10.56
C PHE A 102 -1.33 -3.10 -10.77
N THR A 103 -1.15 -3.86 -9.71
CA THR A 103 -0.53 -5.19 -9.75
C THR A 103 -1.62 -6.22 -9.50
N PHE A 104 -1.66 -7.27 -10.32
CA PHE A 104 -2.68 -8.32 -10.26
C PHE A 104 -2.05 -9.70 -10.11
N ILE A 105 -2.61 -10.53 -9.24
CA ILE A 105 -2.23 -11.92 -9.04
C ILE A 105 -3.44 -12.81 -9.28
N ASN A 106 -3.30 -13.77 -10.20
CA ASN A 106 -4.32 -14.80 -10.42
C ASN A 106 -4.31 -15.83 -9.29
N LYS A 107 -5.49 -16.21 -8.81
CA LYS A 107 -5.67 -17.42 -7.97
C LYS A 107 -5.61 -18.67 -8.88
N PRO A 108 -4.99 -19.78 -8.44
CA PRO A 108 -4.30 -19.95 -7.16
C PRO A 108 -2.98 -19.17 -7.09
N ILE A 109 -2.71 -18.63 -5.91
CA ILE A 109 -1.55 -17.78 -5.69
C ILE A 109 -0.27 -18.63 -5.73
N LYS A 110 0.64 -18.34 -6.66
CA LYS A 110 1.95 -18.97 -6.73
C LYS A 110 2.95 -18.17 -5.91
N ILE A 111 3.69 -18.85 -5.04
CA ILE A 111 4.63 -18.20 -4.11
C ILE A 111 5.71 -17.39 -4.82
N ASP A 112 6.23 -17.86 -5.96
CA ASP A 112 7.22 -17.16 -6.76
C ASP A 112 6.71 -15.84 -7.33
N VAL A 113 5.46 -15.83 -7.82
CA VAL A 113 4.78 -14.64 -8.33
C VAL A 113 4.48 -13.67 -7.19
N PHE A 114 3.95 -14.18 -6.07
CA PHE A 114 3.66 -13.39 -4.87
C PHE A 114 4.93 -12.71 -4.33
N GLU A 115 6.01 -13.47 -4.19
CA GLU A 115 7.31 -12.98 -3.75
C GLU A 115 7.85 -11.88 -4.68
N ALA A 116 7.80 -12.10 -6.01
CA ALA A 116 8.29 -11.14 -6.99
C ALA A 116 7.55 -9.78 -6.87
N TYR A 117 6.23 -9.81 -6.75
CA TYR A 117 5.43 -8.58 -6.60
C TYR A 117 5.61 -7.93 -5.24
N PHE A 118 5.66 -8.72 -4.17
CA PHE A 118 5.96 -8.20 -2.83
C PHE A 118 7.29 -7.44 -2.81
N LEU A 119 8.37 -8.06 -3.32
CA LEU A 119 9.69 -7.44 -3.36
C LEU A 119 9.74 -6.19 -4.26
N LYS A 120 9.00 -6.19 -5.36
CA LYS A 120 8.87 -5.02 -6.23
C LYS A 120 8.25 -3.84 -5.47
N GLU A 121 7.15 -4.07 -4.77
CA GLU A 121 6.50 -3.00 -4.01
C GLU A 121 7.31 -2.61 -2.75
N TYR A 122 7.90 -3.58 -2.07
CA TYR A 122 8.78 -3.34 -0.92
C TYR A 122 9.95 -2.40 -1.27
N LYS A 123 10.61 -2.62 -2.43
CA LYS A 123 11.69 -1.73 -2.89
C LYS A 123 11.21 -0.31 -3.12
N LYS A 124 10.00 -0.12 -3.66
CA LYS A 124 9.41 1.21 -3.84
C LYS A 124 9.09 1.86 -2.50
N ILE A 125 8.49 1.10 -1.56
CA ILE A 125 8.14 1.56 -0.22
C ILE A 125 9.39 2.05 0.52
N ILE A 126 10.47 1.24 0.55
CA ILE A 126 11.73 1.66 1.18
C ILE A 126 12.31 2.92 0.54
N LYS A 127 12.23 3.01 -0.80
CA LYS A 127 12.70 4.19 -1.50
C LYS A 127 11.93 5.45 -1.08
N ASP A 128 10.61 5.32 -0.87
CA ASP A 128 9.79 6.44 -0.43
C ASP A 128 10.05 6.78 1.06
N TYR A 129 10.33 5.79 1.91
CA TYR A 129 10.74 6.03 3.30
C TYR A 129 12.08 6.78 3.43
N ASN A 130 12.90 6.78 2.39
CA ASN A 130 14.13 7.54 2.37
C ASN A 130 13.93 9.03 2.09
N TYR A 131 12.68 9.48 1.92
CA TYR A 131 12.37 10.90 1.68
C TYR A 131 11.47 11.46 2.78
N PHE A 132 11.82 12.62 3.28
CA PHE A 132 10.92 13.49 4.04
C PHE A 132 10.08 14.29 3.05
N CYS A 133 8.76 14.16 3.12
CA CYS A 133 7.82 14.82 2.23
C CYS A 133 6.96 15.81 3.01
N PHE A 134 6.81 17.02 2.51
CA PHE A 134 5.90 18.02 3.09
C PHE A 134 5.33 18.92 2.00
N GLU A 135 4.18 19.53 2.28
CA GLU A 135 3.57 20.51 1.39
C GLU A 135 4.00 21.93 1.79
N PHE A 136 4.50 22.68 0.81
CA PHE A 136 4.82 24.10 0.96
C PHE A 136 4.31 24.88 -0.26
N LYS A 137 3.47 25.91 -0.04
CA LYS A 137 2.87 26.72 -1.12
C LYS A 137 2.20 25.90 -2.22
N LYS A 138 1.43 24.85 -1.85
CA LYS A 138 0.74 23.91 -2.74
C LYS A 138 1.68 23.06 -3.62
N GLN A 139 2.94 22.97 -3.27
CA GLN A 139 3.91 22.07 -3.92
C GLN A 139 4.38 21.02 -2.91
N ILE A 140 4.49 19.77 -3.37
CA ILE A 140 5.07 18.70 -2.56
C ILE A 140 6.59 18.76 -2.71
N ILE A 141 7.27 19.01 -1.59
CA ILE A 141 8.73 19.00 -1.51
C ILE A 141 9.16 17.65 -0.96
N LYS A 142 10.15 17.03 -1.61
CA LYS A 142 10.75 15.75 -1.20
C LYS A 142 12.22 15.99 -0.91
N LEU A 143 12.63 15.76 0.34
CA LEU A 143 14.02 15.82 0.78
C LEU A 143 14.47 14.43 1.21
N LYS A 144 15.65 14.00 0.78
CA LYS A 144 16.20 12.72 1.27
C LYS A 144 16.55 12.87 2.74
N PHE A 145 16.26 11.84 3.55
CA PHE A 145 16.63 11.85 4.96
C PHE A 145 18.15 12.00 5.16
N GLU A 146 18.95 11.43 4.27
CA GLU A 146 20.42 11.54 4.31
C GLU A 146 20.94 12.99 4.09
N ASP A 147 20.13 13.84 3.43
CA ASP A 147 20.46 15.24 3.18
C ASP A 147 20.01 16.16 4.34
N ILE A 148 19.17 15.69 5.26
CA ILE A 148 18.63 16.48 6.37
C ILE A 148 19.59 16.42 7.54
N MET A 149 20.10 17.57 7.97
CA MET A 149 20.95 17.69 9.17
C MET A 149 20.11 17.76 10.44
N TYR A 150 19.15 18.69 10.49
CA TYR A 150 18.25 18.86 11.62
C TYR A 150 17.03 19.73 11.26
N PHE A 151 16.05 19.71 12.15
CA PHE A 151 14.88 20.57 12.10
C PHE A 151 15.01 21.65 13.17
N GLU A 152 14.83 22.92 12.78
CA GLU A 152 14.84 24.04 13.69
C GLU A 152 13.45 24.67 13.78
N SER A 153 12.94 24.83 14.99
CA SER A 153 11.67 25.51 15.21
C SER A 153 11.89 26.95 15.63
N CYS A 154 11.38 27.89 14.83
CA CYS A 154 11.42 29.34 15.16
C CYS A 154 9.98 29.87 15.14
N LYS A 155 9.39 30.12 16.32
CA LYS A 155 8.01 30.59 16.48
C LYS A 155 7.00 29.57 15.86
N ARG A 156 6.41 29.96 14.70
CA ARG A 156 5.43 29.11 13.95
C ARG A 156 6.00 28.52 12.69
N ILE A 157 7.31 28.60 12.49
CA ILE A 157 8.01 28.13 11.30
C ILE A 157 8.93 26.98 11.71
N ILE A 158 8.95 25.95 10.90
CA ILE A 158 9.93 24.87 10.99
C ILE A 158 10.85 25.01 9.78
N ASN A 159 12.13 25.22 10.05
CA ASN A 159 13.18 25.21 9.05
C ASN A 159 13.75 23.79 8.95
N VAL A 160 13.94 23.31 7.75
CA VAL A 160 14.63 22.04 7.49
C VAL A 160 16.02 22.39 6.98
N ILE A 161 17.03 22.11 7.77
CA ILE A 161 18.42 22.41 7.42
C ILE A 161 19.01 21.19 6.72
N THR A 162 19.55 21.41 5.54
CA THR A 162 20.13 20.36 4.69
C THR A 162 21.63 20.53 4.51
N ILE A 163 22.32 19.47 4.01
CA ILE A 163 23.78 19.47 3.82
C ILE A 163 24.23 20.52 2.79
N ASN A 164 23.32 20.86 1.86
CA ASN A 164 23.64 21.74 0.73
C ASN A 164 23.17 23.19 0.91
N GLU A 165 22.50 23.50 2.02
CA GLU A 165 22.12 24.90 2.42
C GLU A 165 21.83 24.99 3.91
#